data_d9803528379329e2175116f4f17ee706
#
_entry.id   d9803528379329e2175116f4f17ee706
#
_cell.length_a   1.000
_cell.length_b   1.000
_cell.length_c   1.000
_cell.angle_alpha   90.00
_cell.angle_beta   90.00
_cell.angle_gamma   90.00
#
_symmetry.space_group_name_H-M   'P 1'
#
loop_
_entity.id
_entity.type
_entity.pdbx_description
1 polymer ?
#
loop_
_entity_poly.entity_id
_entity_poly.type
_entity_poly.pdbx_seq_one_letter_code
_entity_poly.pdbx_strand_id
1 'polypeptide(L)'
;MLLRRYPIFNRRLALVAYGIDYQLADPAEWALLAAQCRLLAQGRQYLLPFSHEQLDEQRPLLFDPDTIPLVEGSAERLPASFPVLTQWRDYRRRLAVHCAQREPRWLNACRLLVFWMGEEGISQPTEHKRMALDIETWGDFLPLKEAGVDFFAGGFLARPELVNQRAAQPDMKLVQEILQVICHEEFSFARVASLLEQDAWLPGQLLTYVNAPGFDHVSSITSVPRALSYLGEQEIRKFVLIYGLARVSHHMPEACTRMAIARGRFCELIAMTALGKDAASWAFLVGLVLDGSLLSAQLKAHLPKDVQRALEFHEGPLFHLFQLVKTYEQGDWPLLAQLAPHYQLDPARLTPIYFQAQMWGQAFLAT
;
A
#
# COMPACT_ATOMS: atom_id res chain seq x y z
N MET A 1 15.14 8.12 -9.90
CA MET A 1 14.89 6.89 -9.10
C MET A 1 13.40 6.65 -8.98
N LEU A 2 12.94 5.43 -9.22
CA LEU A 2 11.59 4.94 -8.90
C LEU A 2 11.68 4.00 -7.70
N LEU A 3 10.67 4.01 -6.83
CA LEU A 3 10.70 3.27 -5.58
C LEU A 3 9.28 3.01 -5.09
N ARG A 4 8.98 1.74 -4.78
CA ARG A 4 7.72 1.33 -4.15
C ARG A 4 7.95 0.42 -2.96
N ARG A 5 6.97 0.30 -2.06
CA ARG A 5 6.94 -0.73 -1.03
C ARG A 5 5.69 -1.57 -1.12
N TYR A 6 5.76 -2.80 -0.66
CA TYR A 6 4.62 -3.69 -0.49
C TYR A 6 4.72 -4.42 0.86
N PRO A 7 3.60 -4.74 1.54
CA PRO A 7 3.63 -5.38 2.84
C PRO A 7 3.90 -6.89 2.71
N ILE A 8 4.61 -7.42 3.70
CA ILE A 8 4.87 -8.85 3.87
C ILE A 8 4.19 -9.31 5.14
N PHE A 9 3.35 -10.34 5.03
CA PHE A 9 2.53 -10.87 6.11
C PHE A 9 2.99 -12.27 6.50
N ASN A 10 2.78 -12.63 7.77
CA ASN A 10 2.92 -14.02 8.23
C ASN A 10 1.62 -14.83 8.03
N ARG A 11 1.61 -16.10 8.43
CA ARG A 11 0.44 -17.00 8.35
C ARG A 11 -0.80 -16.49 9.11
N ARG A 12 -0.64 -15.60 10.07
CA ARG A 12 -1.73 -14.96 10.83
C ARG A 12 -2.16 -13.63 10.24
N LEU A 13 -1.64 -13.29 9.06
CA LEU A 13 -1.85 -12.01 8.38
C LEU A 13 -1.37 -10.79 9.20
N ALA A 14 -0.46 -11.00 10.15
CA ALA A 14 0.21 -9.89 10.80
C ALA A 14 1.33 -9.36 9.90
N LEU A 15 1.42 -8.04 9.76
CA LEU A 15 2.48 -7.37 9.04
C LEU A 15 3.82 -7.59 9.76
N VAL A 16 4.79 -8.19 9.08
CA VAL A 16 6.11 -8.52 9.66
C VAL A 16 7.27 -7.74 9.04
N ALA A 17 7.16 -7.39 7.78
CA ALA A 17 8.19 -6.68 7.03
C ALA A 17 7.57 -5.93 5.84
N TYR A 18 8.39 -5.17 5.12
CA TYR A 18 8.05 -4.65 3.81
C TYR A 18 8.99 -5.20 2.75
N GLY A 19 8.49 -5.41 1.53
CA GLY A 19 9.32 -5.52 0.34
C GLY A 19 9.48 -4.14 -0.28
N ILE A 20 10.64 -3.86 -0.83
CA ILE A 20 10.94 -2.59 -1.50
C ILE A 20 11.53 -2.93 -2.88
N ASP A 21 10.86 -2.46 -3.93
CA ASP A 21 11.37 -2.52 -5.29
C ASP A 21 11.84 -1.14 -5.72
N TYR A 22 12.86 -1.10 -6.56
CA TYR A 22 13.44 0.15 -7.03
C TYR A 22 13.96 0.05 -8.45
N GLN A 23 14.04 1.21 -9.10
CA GLN A 23 14.77 1.43 -10.34
C GLN A 23 15.62 2.69 -10.20
N LEU A 24 16.94 2.54 -10.27
CA LEU A 24 17.88 3.64 -10.23
C LEU A 24 18.13 4.15 -11.65
N ALA A 25 18.20 5.47 -11.80
CA ALA A 25 18.63 6.11 -13.03
C ALA A 25 20.16 6.33 -13.05
N ASP A 26 20.76 6.51 -11.85
CA ASP A 26 22.18 6.80 -11.67
C ASP A 26 22.74 5.97 -10.49
N PRO A 27 23.93 5.36 -10.64
CA PRO A 27 24.65 4.73 -9.53
C PRO A 27 24.89 5.62 -8.30
N ALA A 28 24.89 6.93 -8.46
CA ALA A 28 25.01 7.87 -7.33
C ALA A 28 23.79 7.88 -6.41
N GLU A 29 22.64 7.36 -6.85
CA GLU A 29 21.39 7.33 -6.08
C GLU A 29 21.35 6.29 -4.93
N TRP A 30 22.38 5.43 -4.78
CA TRP A 30 22.40 4.40 -3.74
C TRP A 30 22.26 4.95 -2.31
N ALA A 31 22.92 6.04 -1.98
CA ALA A 31 22.83 6.66 -0.66
C ALA A 31 21.41 7.20 -0.39
N LEU A 32 20.79 7.79 -1.42
CA LEU A 32 19.42 8.28 -1.37
C LEU A 32 18.43 7.10 -1.21
N LEU A 33 18.62 6.04 -1.97
CA LEU A 33 17.83 4.81 -1.84
C LEU A 33 17.89 4.27 -0.41
N ALA A 34 19.08 4.16 0.18
CA ALA A 34 19.25 3.65 1.55
C ALA A 34 18.51 4.52 2.59
N ALA A 35 18.56 5.85 2.43
CA ALA A 35 17.82 6.76 3.31
C ALA A 35 16.30 6.61 3.15
N GLN A 36 15.82 6.49 1.92
CA GLN A 36 14.38 6.33 1.64
C GLN A 36 13.84 4.97 2.07
N CYS A 37 14.62 3.89 1.92
CA CYS A 37 14.24 2.57 2.41
C CYS A 37 13.94 2.59 3.92
N ARG A 38 14.79 3.24 4.72
CA ARG A 38 14.58 3.38 6.17
C ARG A 38 13.26 4.09 6.51
N LEU A 39 12.95 5.16 5.78
CA LEU A 39 11.69 5.89 5.97
C LEU A 39 10.48 5.03 5.59
N LEU A 40 10.54 4.32 4.47
CA LEU A 40 9.46 3.44 4.02
C LEU A 40 9.27 2.21 4.93
N ALA A 41 10.34 1.68 5.48
CA ALA A 41 10.31 0.50 6.35
C ALA A 41 9.72 0.78 7.74
N GLN A 42 9.74 2.04 8.21
CA GLN A 42 9.12 2.45 9.48
C GLN A 42 9.59 1.65 10.70
N GLY A 43 10.89 1.41 10.80
CA GLY A 43 11.48 0.62 11.89
C GLY A 43 11.20 -0.88 11.80
N ARG A 44 10.68 -1.38 10.67
CA ARG A 44 10.53 -2.80 10.38
C ARG A 44 11.65 -3.28 9.47
N GLN A 45 11.85 -4.58 9.47
CA GLN A 45 12.70 -5.22 8.47
C GLN A 45 12.12 -5.05 7.07
N TYR A 46 13.01 -4.99 6.08
CA TYR A 46 12.58 -4.89 4.68
C TYR A 46 13.42 -5.74 3.74
N LEU A 47 12.76 -6.37 2.79
CA LEU A 47 13.35 -7.14 1.71
C LEU A 47 13.76 -6.17 0.59
N LEU A 48 14.99 -6.27 0.11
CA LEU A 48 15.51 -5.42 -0.96
C LEU A 48 16.25 -6.28 -1.98
N PRO A 49 15.85 -6.29 -3.27
CA PRO A 49 16.51 -7.09 -4.30
C PRO A 49 17.86 -6.52 -4.69
N PHE A 50 18.81 -7.40 -4.97
CA PHE A 50 20.15 -7.09 -5.47
C PHE A 50 20.55 -8.06 -6.57
N SER A 51 21.07 -7.53 -7.69
CA SER A 51 21.73 -8.35 -8.70
C SER A 51 23.11 -8.86 -8.23
N HIS A 52 23.66 -9.84 -8.91
CA HIS A 52 25.01 -10.35 -8.61
C HIS A 52 26.09 -9.25 -8.68
N GLU A 53 25.99 -8.35 -9.68
CA GLU A 53 26.94 -7.23 -9.82
C GLU A 53 26.90 -6.29 -8.61
N GLN A 54 25.70 -5.95 -8.14
CA GLN A 54 25.50 -5.11 -6.97
C GLN A 54 26.02 -5.79 -5.69
N LEU A 55 25.95 -7.11 -5.60
CA LEU A 55 26.55 -7.88 -4.51
C LEU A 55 28.07 -7.88 -4.59
N ASP A 56 28.66 -8.03 -5.78
CA ASP A 56 30.10 -7.96 -6.02
C ASP A 56 30.66 -6.57 -5.63
N GLU A 57 29.90 -5.51 -5.86
CA GLU A 57 30.19 -4.15 -5.42
C GLU A 57 29.91 -3.90 -3.93
N GLN A 58 29.49 -4.91 -3.19
CA GLN A 58 29.14 -4.85 -1.76
C GLN A 58 28.05 -3.80 -1.44
N ARG A 59 27.16 -3.50 -2.39
CA ARG A 59 26.10 -2.48 -2.24
C ARG A 59 25.20 -2.71 -1.00
N PRO A 60 24.85 -3.96 -0.61
CA PRO A 60 24.06 -4.18 0.60
C PRO A 60 24.69 -3.64 1.89
N LEU A 61 25.99 -3.41 1.94
CA LEU A 61 26.67 -2.83 3.12
C LEU A 61 26.32 -1.35 3.35
N LEU A 62 25.77 -0.67 2.36
CA LEU A 62 25.31 0.72 2.46
C LEU A 62 23.99 0.83 3.27
N PHE A 63 23.31 -0.29 3.50
CA PHE A 63 22.01 -0.34 4.15
C PHE A 63 22.13 -0.75 5.62
N ASP A 64 21.10 -0.43 6.40
CA ASP A 64 21.07 -0.76 7.82
C ASP A 64 20.89 -2.28 8.08
N PRO A 65 21.04 -2.74 9.33
CA PRO A 65 20.90 -4.14 9.70
C PRO A 65 19.50 -4.73 9.51
N ASP A 66 18.47 -3.89 9.38
CA ASP A 66 17.09 -4.33 9.17
C ASP A 66 16.82 -4.72 7.71
N THR A 67 17.76 -4.46 6.81
CA THR A 67 17.71 -4.90 5.42
C THR A 67 17.87 -6.41 5.32
N ILE A 68 16.97 -7.03 4.57
CA ILE A 68 17.05 -8.43 4.15
C ILE A 68 17.41 -8.44 2.66
N PRO A 69 18.67 -8.60 2.29
CA PRO A 69 19.07 -8.68 0.89
C PRO A 69 18.39 -9.89 0.22
N LEU A 70 17.68 -9.65 -0.87
CA LEU A 70 17.17 -10.68 -1.77
C LEU A 70 18.13 -10.80 -2.96
N VAL A 71 18.68 -11.98 -3.13
CA VAL A 71 19.53 -12.28 -4.29
C VAL A 71 18.66 -12.75 -5.45
N GLU A 72 18.68 -11.97 -6.51
CA GLU A 72 18.02 -12.26 -7.78
C GLU A 72 19.06 -12.52 -8.86
N GLY A 73 18.75 -13.42 -9.81
CA GLY A 73 19.60 -13.69 -10.97
C GLY A 73 19.83 -15.18 -11.23
N SER A 74 20.74 -15.54 -12.14
CA SER A 74 21.01 -16.92 -12.50
C SER A 74 21.80 -17.66 -11.41
N ALA A 75 21.44 -18.92 -11.18
CA ALA A 75 22.09 -19.78 -10.19
C ALA A 75 23.57 -20.10 -10.49
N GLU A 76 24.01 -19.82 -11.71
CA GLU A 76 25.31 -20.27 -12.21
C GLU A 76 26.50 -19.43 -11.71
N ARG A 77 26.23 -18.20 -11.24
CA ARG A 77 27.28 -17.25 -10.83
C ARG A 77 27.17 -16.91 -9.34
N LEU A 78 28.18 -17.36 -8.58
CA LEU A 78 28.36 -16.88 -7.22
C LEU A 78 29.10 -15.53 -7.23
N PRO A 79 28.61 -14.50 -6.54
CA PRO A 79 29.33 -13.24 -6.46
C PRO A 79 30.70 -13.38 -5.78
N ALA A 80 31.66 -12.55 -6.18
CA ALA A 80 32.97 -12.48 -5.54
C ALA A 80 32.88 -12.10 -4.05
N SER A 81 31.82 -11.38 -3.67
CA SER A 81 31.48 -10.99 -2.30
C SER A 81 30.82 -12.11 -1.47
N PHE A 82 30.64 -13.31 -2.01
CA PHE A 82 30.01 -14.43 -1.31
C PHE A 82 30.59 -14.71 0.09
N PRO A 83 31.93 -14.63 0.32
CA PRO A 83 32.49 -14.75 1.68
C PRO A 83 31.95 -13.71 2.66
N VAL A 84 31.69 -12.49 2.21
CA VAL A 84 31.09 -11.41 3.02
C VAL A 84 29.64 -11.74 3.34
N LEU A 85 28.88 -12.27 2.37
CA LEU A 85 27.48 -12.68 2.57
C LEU A 85 27.36 -13.83 3.59
N THR A 86 28.31 -14.76 3.60
CA THR A 86 28.33 -15.83 4.60
C THR A 86 28.63 -15.31 6.01
N GLN A 87 29.50 -14.31 6.15
CA GLN A 87 29.77 -13.61 7.41
C GLN A 87 28.50 -12.92 7.94
N TRP A 88 27.64 -12.40 7.09
CA TRP A 88 26.37 -11.79 7.51
C TRP A 88 25.48 -12.75 8.28
N ARG A 89 25.50 -14.04 7.97
CA ARG A 89 24.81 -15.06 8.75
C ARG A 89 25.29 -15.06 10.20
N ASP A 90 26.57 -14.91 10.41
CA ASP A 90 27.19 -14.90 11.74
C ASP A 90 26.85 -13.63 12.52
N TYR A 91 26.64 -12.51 11.82
CA TYR A 91 26.15 -11.23 12.39
C TYR A 91 24.62 -11.17 12.50
N ARG A 92 23.89 -12.30 12.40
CA ARG A 92 22.41 -12.39 12.43
C ARG A 92 21.71 -11.65 11.30
N ARG A 93 22.42 -11.18 10.28
CA ARG A 93 21.78 -10.62 9.08
C ARG A 93 21.09 -11.75 8.30
N ARG A 94 19.87 -11.49 7.82
CA ARG A 94 19.09 -12.45 7.06
C ARG A 94 19.43 -12.29 5.59
N LEU A 95 19.69 -13.38 4.91
CA LEU A 95 19.81 -13.42 3.45
C LEU A 95 18.61 -14.14 2.88
N ALA A 96 17.94 -13.54 1.92
CA ALA A 96 16.90 -14.15 1.13
C ALA A 96 17.45 -14.53 -0.25
N VAL A 97 17.01 -15.65 -0.78
CA VAL A 97 17.44 -16.15 -2.08
C VAL A 97 16.20 -16.55 -2.87
N HIS A 98 16.13 -16.14 -4.14
CA HIS A 98 15.10 -16.59 -5.06
C HIS A 98 15.26 -18.08 -5.32
N CYS A 99 14.18 -18.86 -5.23
CA CYS A 99 14.24 -20.33 -5.24
C CYS A 99 14.70 -20.94 -6.56
N ALA A 100 14.59 -20.24 -7.67
CA ALA A 100 15.17 -20.70 -8.95
C ALA A 100 16.70 -20.96 -8.83
N GLN A 101 17.35 -20.37 -7.81
CA GLN A 101 18.76 -20.53 -7.49
C GLN A 101 18.99 -21.70 -6.51
N ARG A 102 18.74 -22.91 -6.93
CA ARG A 102 18.86 -24.12 -6.09
C ARG A 102 20.30 -24.60 -5.82
N GLU A 103 21.30 -23.77 -6.00
CA GLU A 103 22.67 -24.14 -5.72
C GLU A 103 22.88 -24.35 -4.20
N PRO A 104 23.47 -25.48 -3.75
CA PRO A 104 23.64 -25.80 -2.32
C PRO A 104 24.36 -24.71 -1.51
N ARG A 105 25.27 -23.97 -2.14
CA ARG A 105 26.00 -22.90 -1.45
C ARG A 105 25.08 -21.72 -1.07
N TRP A 106 24.15 -21.33 -1.95
CA TRP A 106 23.14 -20.32 -1.65
C TRP A 106 22.19 -20.79 -0.55
N LEU A 107 21.73 -22.03 -0.64
CA LEU A 107 20.85 -22.62 0.37
C LEU A 107 21.50 -22.64 1.75
N ASN A 108 22.80 -22.97 1.83
CA ASN A 108 23.55 -22.96 3.10
C ASN A 108 23.73 -21.55 3.67
N ALA A 109 23.78 -20.52 2.84
CA ALA A 109 23.96 -19.14 3.28
C ALA A 109 22.65 -18.43 3.63
N CYS A 110 21.52 -18.81 2.99
CA CYS A 110 20.25 -18.12 3.18
C CYS A 110 19.48 -18.61 4.41
N ARG A 111 18.54 -17.79 4.86
CA ARG A 111 17.55 -18.12 5.89
C ARG A 111 16.13 -18.10 5.36
N LEU A 112 15.94 -17.51 4.18
CA LEU A 112 14.64 -17.26 3.57
C LEU A 112 14.71 -17.63 2.09
N LEU A 113 13.85 -18.53 1.65
CA LEU A 113 13.63 -18.87 0.26
C LEU A 113 12.44 -18.06 -0.25
N VAL A 114 12.63 -17.36 -1.37
CA VAL A 114 11.61 -16.55 -2.00
C VAL A 114 11.17 -17.19 -3.30
N PHE A 115 9.87 -17.23 -3.53
CA PHE A 115 9.23 -17.79 -4.71
C PHE A 115 8.25 -16.78 -5.28
N TRP A 116 8.16 -16.67 -6.58
CA TRP A 116 7.04 -16.01 -7.23
C TRP A 116 5.88 -16.99 -7.43
N MET A 117 4.67 -16.47 -7.46
CA MET A 117 3.49 -17.30 -7.72
C MET A 117 3.64 -18.07 -9.04
N GLY A 118 3.29 -19.37 -9.02
CA GLY A 118 3.42 -20.26 -10.16
C GLY A 118 4.77 -20.98 -10.30
N GLU A 119 5.77 -20.66 -9.49
CA GLU A 119 7.05 -21.38 -9.50
C GLU A 119 6.97 -22.76 -8.85
N GLU A 120 7.70 -23.71 -9.41
CA GLU A 120 7.81 -25.07 -8.86
C GLU A 120 8.55 -25.07 -7.52
N GLY A 121 8.12 -25.94 -6.61
CA GLY A 121 8.80 -26.19 -5.34
C GLY A 121 8.37 -25.31 -4.17
N ILE A 122 7.51 -24.32 -4.39
CA ILE A 122 6.99 -23.44 -3.32
C ILE A 122 6.30 -24.23 -2.20
N SER A 123 5.63 -25.33 -2.54
CA SER A 123 4.92 -26.19 -1.60
C SER A 123 5.79 -27.34 -1.03
N GLN A 124 7.02 -27.49 -1.48
CA GLN A 124 7.90 -28.57 -1.00
C GLN A 124 8.43 -28.26 0.42
N PRO A 125 8.41 -29.22 1.34
CA PRO A 125 8.98 -29.03 2.67
C PRO A 125 10.48 -28.71 2.61
N THR A 126 10.92 -27.78 3.44
CA THR A 126 12.34 -27.41 3.59
C THR A 126 12.60 -26.93 5.02
N GLU A 127 13.86 -26.96 5.44
CA GLU A 127 14.30 -26.41 6.73
C GLU A 127 14.32 -24.87 6.74
N HIS A 128 14.29 -24.25 5.55
CA HIS A 128 14.29 -22.78 5.41
C HIS A 128 12.88 -22.21 5.55
N LYS A 129 12.82 -20.96 6.00
CA LYS A 129 11.61 -20.17 5.91
C LYS A 129 11.29 -19.90 4.43
N ARG A 130 10.00 -19.92 4.09
CA ARG A 130 9.53 -19.69 2.71
C ARG A 130 8.65 -18.46 2.64
N MET A 131 8.85 -17.70 1.58
CA MET A 131 8.05 -16.53 1.24
C MET A 131 7.50 -16.67 -0.16
N ALA A 132 6.22 -16.40 -0.33
CA ALA A 132 5.56 -16.32 -1.62
C ALA A 132 5.25 -14.86 -1.97
N LEU A 133 5.64 -14.45 -3.18
CA LEU A 133 5.37 -13.13 -3.76
C LEU A 133 4.31 -13.23 -4.86
N ASP A 134 3.71 -12.09 -5.21
CA ASP A 134 2.72 -11.93 -6.28
C ASP A 134 1.47 -12.81 -6.13
N ILE A 135 1.03 -12.99 -4.88
CA ILE A 135 -0.21 -13.69 -4.58
C ILE A 135 -1.38 -12.75 -4.90
N GLU A 136 -2.21 -13.09 -5.89
CA GLU A 136 -3.27 -12.20 -6.36
C GLU A 136 -4.64 -12.49 -5.74
N THR A 137 -4.89 -13.75 -5.32
CA THR A 137 -6.20 -14.17 -4.81
C THR A 137 -6.09 -14.95 -3.49
N TRP A 138 -7.18 -15.01 -2.75
CA TRP A 138 -7.31 -15.88 -1.59
C TRP A 138 -7.23 -17.37 -1.95
N GLY A 139 -7.68 -17.72 -3.17
CA GLY A 139 -7.53 -19.06 -3.72
C GLY A 139 -6.09 -19.49 -3.88
N ASP A 140 -5.19 -18.55 -4.17
CA ASP A 140 -3.74 -18.80 -4.25
C ASP A 140 -3.09 -18.85 -2.86
N PHE A 141 -3.55 -18.00 -1.93
CA PHE A 141 -3.00 -17.91 -0.57
C PHE A 141 -3.26 -19.16 0.27
N LEU A 142 -4.49 -19.68 0.26
CA LEU A 142 -4.89 -20.76 1.17
C LEU A 142 -4.06 -22.05 0.97
N PRO A 143 -3.85 -22.57 -0.25
CA PRO A 143 -3.02 -23.74 -0.48
C PRO A 143 -1.56 -23.54 -0.04
N LEU A 144 -1.00 -22.35 -0.24
CA LEU A 144 0.37 -22.03 0.19
C LEU A 144 0.50 -22.02 1.72
N LYS A 145 -0.50 -21.44 2.39
CA LYS A 145 -0.56 -21.47 3.86
C LYS A 145 -0.63 -22.89 4.40
N GLU A 146 -1.45 -23.77 3.80
CA GLU A 146 -1.58 -25.18 4.15
C GLU A 146 -0.28 -25.96 3.86
N ALA A 147 0.37 -25.66 2.74
CA ALA A 147 1.68 -26.23 2.41
C ALA A 147 2.81 -25.77 3.33
N GLY A 148 2.52 -24.85 4.26
CA GLY A 148 3.48 -24.44 5.27
C GLY A 148 4.39 -23.29 4.86
N VAL A 149 4.06 -22.48 3.84
CA VAL A 149 4.74 -21.22 3.54
C VAL A 149 4.60 -20.25 4.72
N ASP A 150 5.67 -19.54 5.06
CA ASP A 150 5.75 -18.71 6.27
C ASP A 150 5.33 -17.26 6.06
N PHE A 151 5.66 -16.69 4.88
CA PHE A 151 5.46 -15.29 4.57
C PHE A 151 4.81 -15.12 3.20
N PHE A 152 4.04 -14.04 3.06
CA PHE A 152 3.16 -13.82 1.92
C PHE A 152 3.15 -12.35 1.55
N ALA A 153 3.25 -12.04 0.25
CA ALA A 153 3.06 -10.71 -0.29
C ALA A 153 2.31 -10.76 -1.62
N GLY A 154 1.50 -9.77 -1.89
CA GLY A 154 0.72 -9.66 -3.13
C GLY A 154 -0.61 -8.95 -2.96
N GLY A 155 -1.39 -8.90 -4.03
CA GLY A 155 -2.66 -8.18 -4.11
C GLY A 155 -3.84 -8.85 -3.43
N PHE A 156 -3.71 -10.10 -2.96
CA PHE A 156 -4.82 -10.90 -2.43
C PHE A 156 -5.58 -10.25 -1.26
N LEU A 157 -4.91 -9.43 -0.45
CA LEU A 157 -5.54 -8.72 0.66
C LEU A 157 -6.25 -7.42 0.24
N ALA A 158 -5.96 -6.90 -0.94
CA ALA A 158 -6.67 -5.73 -1.49
C ALA A 158 -8.04 -6.10 -2.06
N ARG A 159 -8.29 -7.40 -2.27
CA ARG A 159 -9.57 -7.92 -2.73
C ARG A 159 -10.23 -8.65 -1.57
N PRO A 160 -11.21 -8.05 -0.86
CA PRO A 160 -12.00 -8.75 0.13
C PRO A 160 -12.88 -9.78 -0.58
N GLU A 161 -12.34 -10.93 -0.89
CA GLU A 161 -13.21 -12.09 -1.11
C GLU A 161 -13.92 -12.37 0.20
N LEU A 162 -15.22 -12.57 0.12
CA LEU A 162 -16.18 -12.81 1.17
C LEU A 162 -15.71 -13.86 2.20
N VAL A 163 -14.74 -13.52 3.01
CA VAL A 163 -14.34 -14.31 4.16
C VAL A 163 -15.39 -14.10 5.25
N ASN A 164 -16.42 -14.95 5.19
CA ASN A 164 -17.52 -15.07 6.16
C ASN A 164 -18.42 -13.83 6.34
N GLN A 165 -19.52 -13.81 5.59
CA GLN A 165 -20.71 -12.96 5.79
C GLN A 165 -21.40 -13.11 7.16
N ARG A 166 -20.78 -13.71 8.18
CA ARG A 166 -21.44 -14.04 9.47
C ARG A 166 -20.92 -13.30 10.70
N ALA A 167 -19.92 -12.43 10.60
CA ALA A 167 -19.62 -11.54 11.70
C ALA A 167 -20.66 -10.43 11.76
N ALA A 168 -21.32 -10.26 12.90
CA ALA A 168 -22.28 -9.19 13.14
C ALA A 168 -21.68 -7.86 12.70
N GLN A 169 -22.23 -7.26 11.65
CA GLN A 169 -21.75 -6.01 11.10
C GLN A 169 -22.05 -4.92 12.12
N PRO A 170 -21.04 -4.17 12.61
CA PRO A 170 -21.31 -2.95 13.35
C PRO A 170 -22.09 -2.03 12.43
N ASP A 171 -22.85 -1.13 12.98
CA ASP A 171 -23.90 -0.32 12.37
C ASP A 171 -23.57 0.24 10.95
N MET A 172 -23.56 -0.67 9.96
CA MET A 172 -23.32 -0.35 8.55
C MET A 172 -24.36 0.64 8.03
N LYS A 173 -25.52 0.69 8.68
CA LYS A 173 -26.60 1.60 8.31
C LYS A 173 -26.17 3.06 8.48
N LEU A 174 -25.57 3.39 9.63
CA LEU A 174 -25.08 4.75 9.87
C LEU A 174 -23.96 5.15 8.89
N VAL A 175 -23.01 4.24 8.62
CA VAL A 175 -21.94 4.48 7.64
C VAL A 175 -22.54 4.70 6.24
N GLN A 176 -23.56 3.92 5.84
CA GLN A 176 -24.26 4.09 4.58
C GLN A 176 -25.02 5.42 4.51
N GLU A 177 -25.71 5.82 5.59
CA GLU A 177 -26.39 7.11 5.66
C GLU A 177 -25.43 8.31 5.55
N ILE A 178 -24.28 8.23 6.24
CA ILE A 178 -23.26 9.28 6.13
C ILE A 178 -22.67 9.32 4.70
N LEU A 179 -22.38 8.15 4.10
CA LEU A 179 -21.88 8.06 2.73
C LEU A 179 -22.90 8.62 1.72
N GLN A 180 -24.20 8.38 1.90
CA GLN A 180 -25.24 8.99 1.06
C GLN A 180 -25.19 10.50 1.12
N VAL A 181 -25.09 11.09 2.32
CA VAL A 181 -25.04 12.55 2.48
C VAL A 181 -23.80 13.16 1.86
N ILE A 182 -22.64 12.52 2.00
CA ILE A 182 -21.39 13.06 1.45
C ILE A 182 -21.22 12.81 -0.06
N CYS A 183 -21.90 11.82 -0.62
CA CYS A 183 -21.90 11.55 -2.06
C CYS A 183 -22.94 12.38 -2.82
N HIS A 184 -23.89 13.02 -2.13
CA HIS A 184 -24.91 13.85 -2.76
C HIS A 184 -24.32 15.18 -3.26
N GLU A 185 -24.90 15.73 -4.36
CA GLU A 185 -24.50 17.03 -4.90
C GLU A 185 -24.75 18.17 -3.90
N GLU A 186 -25.85 18.11 -3.15
CA GLU A 186 -26.16 19.06 -2.08
C GLU A 186 -25.58 18.59 -0.73
N PHE A 187 -24.40 19.10 -0.40
CA PHE A 187 -23.73 18.78 0.86
C PHE A 187 -24.30 19.59 2.04
N SER A 188 -24.67 18.91 3.12
CA SER A 188 -25.22 19.57 4.34
C SER A 188 -24.35 19.30 5.55
N PHE A 189 -23.59 20.32 5.99
CA PHE A 189 -22.78 20.27 7.22
C PHE A 189 -23.60 19.89 8.45
N ALA A 190 -24.83 20.45 8.61
CA ALA A 190 -25.69 20.18 9.75
C ALA A 190 -26.10 18.70 9.79
N ARG A 191 -26.42 18.11 8.64
CA ARG A 191 -26.81 16.71 8.54
C ARG A 191 -25.63 15.77 8.83
N VAL A 192 -24.44 16.10 8.30
CA VAL A 192 -23.21 15.35 8.60
C VAL A 192 -22.89 15.41 10.10
N ALA A 193 -22.97 16.59 10.72
CA ALA A 193 -22.76 16.75 12.17
C ALA A 193 -23.71 15.86 12.98
N SER A 194 -25.01 15.92 12.68
CA SER A 194 -26.02 15.12 13.35
C SER A 194 -25.81 13.61 13.21
N LEU A 195 -25.34 13.15 12.04
CA LEU A 195 -25.04 11.74 11.82
C LEU A 195 -23.77 11.31 12.55
N LEU A 196 -22.71 12.13 12.51
CA LEU A 196 -21.47 11.82 13.24
C LEU A 196 -21.69 11.75 14.74
N GLU A 197 -22.53 12.61 15.32
CA GLU A 197 -22.84 12.64 16.75
C GLU A 197 -23.68 11.44 17.23
N GLN A 198 -24.31 10.68 16.31
CA GLN A 198 -24.99 9.43 16.65
C GLN A 198 -24.04 8.27 16.93
N ASP A 199 -22.79 8.40 16.52
CA ASP A 199 -21.75 7.40 16.76
C ASP A 199 -20.85 7.79 17.92
N ALA A 200 -20.59 6.86 18.84
CA ALA A 200 -19.77 7.15 20.02
C ALA A 200 -18.27 7.35 19.70
N TRP A 201 -17.81 6.89 18.54
CA TRP A 201 -16.41 6.87 18.14
C TRP A 201 -16.06 7.94 17.10
N LEU A 202 -16.91 8.15 16.09
CA LEU A 202 -16.64 9.07 14.99
C LEU A 202 -16.35 10.52 15.39
N PRO A 203 -17.02 11.14 16.38
CA PRO A 203 -16.68 12.48 16.85
C PRO A 203 -15.25 12.60 17.35
N GLY A 204 -14.80 11.62 18.14
CA GLY A 204 -13.41 11.56 18.64
C GLY A 204 -12.41 11.46 17.51
N GLN A 205 -12.69 10.62 16.51
CA GLN A 205 -11.83 10.46 15.34
C GLN A 205 -11.78 11.73 14.47
N LEU A 206 -12.91 12.43 14.31
CA LEU A 206 -12.92 13.71 13.58
C LEU A 206 -12.04 14.76 14.27
N LEU A 207 -12.10 14.84 15.60
CA LEU A 207 -11.24 15.74 16.35
C LEU A 207 -9.76 15.36 16.28
N THR A 208 -9.46 14.07 16.30
CA THR A 208 -8.09 13.57 16.06
C THR A 208 -7.62 13.91 14.65
N TYR A 209 -8.47 13.69 13.65
CA TYR A 209 -8.18 13.98 12.25
C TYR A 209 -7.85 15.46 12.02
N VAL A 210 -8.72 16.36 12.48
CA VAL A 210 -8.53 17.80 12.25
C VAL A 210 -7.32 18.35 12.99
N ASN A 211 -6.91 17.75 14.10
CA ASN A 211 -5.75 18.15 14.89
C ASN A 211 -4.45 17.43 14.49
N ALA A 212 -4.50 16.56 13.47
CA ALA A 212 -3.32 15.86 12.98
C ALA A 212 -2.31 16.83 12.30
N PRO A 213 -1.01 16.50 12.26
CA PRO A 213 -0.03 17.27 11.53
C PRO A 213 -0.42 17.41 10.05
N GLY A 214 -0.40 18.62 9.52
CA GLY A 214 -0.81 18.93 8.15
C GLY A 214 -2.03 19.85 8.03
N PHE A 215 -2.68 20.15 9.16
CA PHE A 215 -3.70 21.17 9.26
C PHE A 215 -3.16 22.37 10.06
N ASP A 216 -3.11 23.55 9.41
CA ASP A 216 -2.61 24.78 10.02
C ASP A 216 -3.69 25.48 10.84
N HIS A 217 -3.71 25.30 12.14
CA HIS A 217 -4.58 26.03 13.06
C HIS A 217 -3.82 26.53 14.30
N VAL A 218 -4.24 27.69 14.80
CA VAL A 218 -3.58 28.39 15.93
C VAL A 218 -3.84 27.68 17.26
N SER A 219 -4.94 26.92 17.41
CA SER A 219 -5.35 26.21 18.62
C SER A 219 -6.10 24.95 18.30
N SER A 220 -5.99 23.92 19.15
CA SER A 220 -6.72 22.66 19.00
C SER A 220 -8.22 22.88 18.83
N ILE A 221 -8.80 22.15 17.88
CA ILE A 221 -10.24 22.13 17.62
C ILE A 221 -10.87 21.06 18.49
N THR A 222 -11.86 21.44 19.30
CA THR A 222 -12.45 20.58 20.34
C THR A 222 -13.94 20.29 20.15
N SER A 223 -14.57 20.78 19.06
CA SER A 223 -15.98 20.52 18.80
C SER A 223 -16.22 20.10 17.35
N VAL A 224 -17.18 19.19 17.14
CA VAL A 224 -17.58 18.68 15.82
C VAL A 224 -17.99 19.79 14.87
N PRO A 225 -18.89 20.74 15.24
CA PRO A 225 -19.29 21.82 14.33
C PRO A 225 -18.11 22.67 13.88
N ARG A 226 -17.17 22.97 14.80
CA ARG A 226 -15.97 23.75 14.46
C ARG A 226 -15.02 22.96 13.55
N ALA A 227 -14.87 21.67 13.80
CA ALA A 227 -14.07 20.77 12.94
C ALA A 227 -14.65 20.73 11.52
N LEU A 228 -15.95 20.55 11.38
CA LEU A 228 -16.62 20.52 10.07
C LEU A 228 -16.48 21.85 9.31
N SER A 229 -16.65 22.98 10.02
CA SER A 229 -16.49 24.31 9.40
C SER A 229 -15.05 24.57 8.96
N TYR A 230 -14.06 24.08 9.71
CA TYR A 230 -12.64 24.24 9.39
C TYR A 230 -12.20 23.37 8.20
N LEU A 231 -12.60 22.11 8.20
CA LEU A 231 -12.21 21.13 7.17
C LEU A 231 -12.83 21.43 5.81
N GLY A 232 -14.07 21.91 5.80
CA GLY A 232 -14.82 22.07 4.57
C GLY A 232 -15.26 20.73 3.96
N GLU A 233 -16.07 20.81 2.91
CA GLU A 233 -16.74 19.66 2.32
C GLU A 233 -15.78 18.57 1.85
N GLN A 234 -14.71 18.92 1.14
CA GLN A 234 -13.79 17.97 0.53
C GLN A 234 -13.05 17.13 1.57
N GLU A 235 -12.56 17.77 2.64
CA GLU A 235 -11.85 17.06 3.73
C GLU A 235 -12.81 16.22 4.58
N ILE A 236 -14.05 16.66 4.76
CA ILE A 236 -15.08 15.86 5.44
C ILE A 236 -15.42 14.61 4.63
N ARG A 237 -15.54 14.72 3.31
CA ARG A 237 -15.74 13.55 2.43
C ARG A 237 -14.61 12.54 2.61
N LYS A 238 -13.35 12.98 2.61
CA LYS A 238 -12.19 12.10 2.85
C LYS A 238 -12.23 11.46 4.23
N PHE A 239 -12.47 12.24 5.28
CA PHE A 239 -12.61 11.72 6.63
C PHE A 239 -13.62 10.58 6.70
N VAL A 240 -14.83 10.79 6.20
CA VAL A 240 -15.90 9.77 6.25
C VAL A 240 -15.53 8.53 5.44
N LEU A 241 -14.91 8.71 4.27
CA LEU A 241 -14.48 7.59 3.43
C LEU A 241 -13.39 6.76 4.13
N ILE A 242 -12.40 7.41 4.74
CA ILE A 242 -11.31 6.73 5.47
C ILE A 242 -11.87 5.91 6.63
N TYR A 243 -12.70 6.54 7.47
CA TYR A 243 -13.22 5.88 8.67
C TYR A 243 -14.36 4.91 8.36
N GLY A 244 -15.14 5.16 7.30
CA GLY A 244 -16.06 4.18 6.75
C GLY A 244 -15.32 2.94 6.25
N LEU A 245 -14.23 3.10 5.50
CA LEU A 245 -13.37 2.00 5.09
C LEU A 245 -12.80 1.24 6.28
N ALA A 246 -12.26 1.94 7.27
CA ALA A 246 -11.68 1.32 8.47
C ALA A 246 -12.72 0.44 9.21
N ARG A 247 -13.98 0.89 9.29
CA ARG A 247 -15.07 0.12 9.88
C ARG A 247 -15.46 -1.13 9.09
N VAL A 248 -15.55 -1.01 7.78
CA VAL A 248 -15.89 -2.15 6.90
C VAL A 248 -14.73 -3.17 6.87
N SER A 249 -13.51 -2.69 6.97
CA SER A 249 -12.30 -3.49 6.84
C SER A 249 -11.72 -3.99 8.16
N HIS A 250 -12.46 -3.96 9.27
CA HIS A 250 -11.97 -4.36 10.60
C HIS A 250 -11.46 -5.81 10.67
N HIS A 251 -11.88 -6.67 9.74
CA HIS A 251 -11.40 -8.05 9.57
C HIS A 251 -10.13 -8.17 8.73
N MET A 252 -9.70 -7.08 8.07
CA MET A 252 -8.50 -7.04 7.26
C MET A 252 -7.29 -6.55 8.09
N PRO A 253 -6.07 -6.97 7.74
CA PRO A 253 -4.88 -6.37 8.35
C PRO A 253 -4.87 -4.85 8.18
N GLU A 254 -4.57 -4.12 9.25
CA GLU A 254 -4.50 -2.66 9.25
C GLU A 254 -3.59 -2.10 8.14
N ALA A 255 -2.52 -2.83 7.79
CA ALA A 255 -1.63 -2.46 6.70
C ALA A 255 -2.36 -2.33 5.35
N CYS A 256 -3.38 -3.16 5.09
CA CYS A 256 -4.16 -3.11 3.85
C CYS A 256 -5.02 -1.85 3.79
N THR A 257 -5.65 -1.48 4.91
CA THR A 257 -6.41 -0.24 5.03
C THR A 257 -5.50 0.98 4.83
N ARG A 258 -4.32 0.98 5.45
CA ARG A 258 -3.31 2.04 5.27
C ARG A 258 -2.85 2.17 3.81
N MET A 259 -2.66 1.06 3.12
CA MET A 259 -2.29 1.07 1.70
C MET A 259 -3.39 1.66 0.84
N ALA A 260 -4.66 1.28 1.07
CA ALA A 260 -5.79 1.84 0.33
C ALA A 260 -5.90 3.36 0.54
N ILE A 261 -5.73 3.83 1.79
CA ILE A 261 -5.72 5.26 2.12
C ILE A 261 -4.56 6.00 1.42
N ALA A 262 -3.36 5.43 1.47
CA ALA A 262 -2.20 6.00 0.79
C ALA A 262 -2.39 6.03 -0.74
N ARG A 263 -3.00 5.01 -1.33
CA ARG A 263 -3.36 4.98 -2.75
C ARG A 263 -4.36 6.08 -3.11
N GLY A 264 -5.42 6.24 -2.31
CA GLY A 264 -6.37 7.33 -2.49
C GLY A 264 -5.66 8.69 -2.50
N ARG A 265 -4.76 8.92 -1.52
CA ARG A 265 -3.97 10.16 -1.44
C ARG A 265 -3.02 10.32 -2.63
N PHE A 266 -2.43 9.25 -3.11
CA PHE A 266 -1.56 9.29 -4.29
C PHE A 266 -2.34 9.67 -5.55
N CYS A 267 -3.53 9.08 -5.76
CA CYS A 267 -4.44 9.48 -6.83
C CYS A 267 -4.82 10.96 -6.74
N GLU A 268 -5.17 11.44 -5.56
CA GLU A 268 -5.52 12.83 -5.31
C GLU A 268 -4.39 13.80 -5.67
N LEU A 269 -3.17 13.53 -5.18
CA LEU A 269 -2.01 14.39 -5.42
C LEU A 269 -1.65 14.47 -6.91
N ILE A 270 -1.74 13.35 -7.62
CA ILE A 270 -1.53 13.33 -9.07
C ILE A 270 -2.66 14.11 -9.78
N ALA A 271 -3.92 13.86 -9.39
CA ALA A 271 -5.07 14.51 -10.01
C ALA A 271 -5.06 16.03 -9.83
N MET A 272 -4.58 16.55 -8.70
CA MET A 272 -4.43 17.99 -8.48
C MET A 272 -3.60 18.67 -9.58
N THR A 273 -2.58 17.99 -10.06
CA THR A 273 -1.69 18.50 -11.11
C THR A 273 -2.22 18.22 -12.51
N ALA A 274 -2.75 17.02 -12.74
CA ALA A 274 -3.09 16.51 -14.07
C ALA A 274 -4.54 16.81 -14.50
N LEU A 275 -5.49 16.83 -13.54
CA LEU A 275 -6.93 16.95 -13.81
C LEU A 275 -7.59 18.16 -13.14
N GLY A 276 -6.88 18.83 -12.23
CA GLY A 276 -7.38 19.98 -11.48
C GLY A 276 -8.00 19.62 -10.13
N LYS A 277 -8.28 20.67 -9.33
CA LYS A 277 -8.68 20.56 -7.92
C LYS A 277 -10.01 19.83 -7.71
N ASP A 278 -10.98 20.04 -8.58
CA ASP A 278 -12.31 19.45 -8.45
C ASP A 278 -12.28 17.92 -8.67
N ALA A 279 -11.45 17.44 -9.61
CA ALA A 279 -11.26 16.03 -9.85
C ALA A 279 -10.45 15.33 -8.75
N ALA A 280 -9.62 16.06 -8.00
CA ALA A 280 -8.70 15.49 -7.03
C ALA A 280 -9.42 14.74 -5.89
N SER A 281 -10.47 15.32 -5.32
CA SER A 281 -11.25 14.67 -4.25
C SER A 281 -11.92 13.38 -4.72
N TRP A 282 -12.38 13.36 -5.96
CA TRP A 282 -12.98 12.17 -6.57
C TRP A 282 -11.91 11.13 -6.95
N ALA A 283 -10.72 11.57 -7.34
CA ALA A 283 -9.59 10.69 -7.56
C ALA A 283 -9.18 9.98 -6.26
N PHE A 284 -9.24 10.67 -5.10
CA PHE A 284 -9.08 10.05 -3.79
C PHE A 284 -10.06 8.90 -3.57
N LEU A 285 -11.36 9.13 -3.79
CA LEU A 285 -12.40 8.12 -3.66
C LEU A 285 -12.12 6.92 -4.58
N VAL A 286 -11.85 7.17 -5.86
CA VAL A 286 -11.57 6.11 -6.84
C VAL A 286 -10.36 5.28 -6.41
N GLY A 287 -9.27 5.93 -6.00
CA GLY A 287 -8.07 5.25 -5.50
C GLY A 287 -8.30 4.42 -4.24
N LEU A 288 -9.21 4.87 -3.38
CA LEU A 288 -9.56 4.19 -2.14
C LEU A 288 -10.40 2.92 -2.37
N VAL A 289 -11.38 2.97 -3.31
CA VAL A 289 -12.45 1.95 -3.36
C VAL A 289 -12.42 1.05 -4.60
N LEU A 290 -11.67 1.39 -5.65
CA LEU A 290 -11.77 0.68 -6.94
C LEU A 290 -11.29 -0.79 -6.86
N ASP A 291 -10.36 -1.10 -5.96
CA ASP A 291 -9.90 -2.49 -5.72
C ASP A 291 -10.80 -3.30 -4.77
N GLY A 292 -11.81 -2.67 -4.17
CA GLY A 292 -12.70 -3.30 -3.23
C GLY A 292 -14.15 -2.84 -3.42
N SER A 293 -15.12 -3.74 -3.25
CA SER A 293 -16.56 -3.46 -3.37
C SER A 293 -17.12 -2.72 -2.14
N LEU A 294 -16.47 -1.64 -1.71
CA LEU A 294 -16.86 -0.88 -0.52
C LEU A 294 -18.14 -0.08 -0.70
N LEU A 295 -18.48 0.26 -1.95
CA LEU A 295 -19.66 1.05 -2.27
C LEU A 295 -20.75 0.15 -2.87
N SER A 296 -21.92 0.15 -2.23
CA SER A 296 -23.10 -0.50 -2.80
C SER A 296 -23.52 0.15 -4.12
N ALA A 297 -24.24 -0.59 -4.98
CA ALA A 297 -24.78 -0.05 -6.23
C ALA A 297 -25.65 1.21 -6.00
N GLN A 298 -26.39 1.25 -4.88
CA GLN A 298 -27.21 2.40 -4.50
C GLN A 298 -26.36 3.65 -4.22
N LEU A 299 -25.20 3.48 -3.51
CA LEU A 299 -24.30 4.59 -3.25
C LEU A 299 -23.62 5.08 -4.52
N LYS A 300 -23.21 4.17 -5.41
CA LYS A 300 -22.61 4.55 -6.71
C LYS A 300 -23.53 5.40 -7.56
N ALA A 301 -24.86 5.13 -7.53
CA ALA A 301 -25.85 5.89 -8.29
C ALA A 301 -25.94 7.38 -7.90
N HIS A 302 -25.47 7.79 -6.70
CA HIS A 302 -25.46 9.18 -6.23
C HIS A 302 -24.13 9.92 -6.51
N LEU A 303 -23.14 9.24 -7.09
CA LEU A 303 -21.85 9.83 -7.43
C LEU A 303 -21.92 10.63 -8.75
N PRO A 304 -21.03 11.62 -8.97
CA PRO A 304 -20.90 12.26 -10.26
C PRO A 304 -20.67 11.27 -11.40
N LYS A 305 -21.16 11.58 -12.59
CA LYS A 305 -21.11 10.67 -13.76
C LYS A 305 -19.69 10.17 -14.09
N ASP A 306 -18.69 11.04 -13.97
CA ASP A 306 -17.31 10.66 -14.26
C ASP A 306 -16.75 9.66 -13.22
N VAL A 307 -17.19 9.77 -11.97
CA VAL A 307 -16.86 8.81 -10.91
C VAL A 307 -17.58 7.49 -11.14
N GLN A 308 -18.88 7.53 -11.50
CA GLN A 308 -19.62 6.32 -11.85
C GLN A 308 -18.96 5.58 -13.02
N ARG A 309 -18.58 6.31 -14.08
CA ARG A 309 -17.88 5.73 -15.24
C ARG A 309 -16.56 5.06 -14.82
N ALA A 310 -15.80 5.69 -13.95
CA ALA A 310 -14.55 5.10 -13.44
C ALA A 310 -14.79 3.82 -12.63
N LEU A 311 -15.81 3.82 -11.74
CA LEU A 311 -16.06 2.72 -10.80
C LEU A 311 -16.83 1.54 -11.41
N GLU A 312 -17.72 1.79 -12.39
CA GLU A 312 -18.62 0.77 -12.94
C GLU A 312 -18.17 0.28 -14.31
N PHE A 313 -17.72 1.20 -15.17
CA PHE A 313 -17.37 0.88 -16.54
C PHE A 313 -15.85 0.82 -16.79
N HIS A 314 -15.05 1.17 -15.78
CA HIS A 314 -13.59 1.22 -15.89
C HIS A 314 -13.12 2.13 -17.04
N GLU A 315 -13.72 3.31 -17.12
CA GLU A 315 -13.49 4.28 -18.18
C GLU A 315 -13.30 5.72 -17.64
N GLY A 316 -12.70 6.56 -18.47
CA GLY A 316 -12.56 8.00 -18.23
C GLY A 316 -11.27 8.38 -17.49
N PRO A 317 -11.03 9.70 -17.32
CA PRO A 317 -9.77 10.22 -16.81
C PRO A 317 -9.42 9.74 -15.41
N LEU A 318 -10.40 9.58 -14.51
CA LEU A 318 -10.20 9.10 -13.15
C LEU A 318 -9.78 7.63 -13.11
N PHE A 319 -10.35 6.78 -13.97
CA PHE A 319 -9.95 5.39 -14.07
C PHE A 319 -8.55 5.23 -14.65
N HIS A 320 -8.23 5.96 -15.73
CA HIS A 320 -6.89 5.91 -16.31
C HIS A 320 -5.81 6.42 -15.34
N LEU A 321 -6.13 7.46 -14.55
CA LEU A 321 -5.25 7.92 -13.49
C LEU A 321 -5.06 6.85 -12.40
N PHE A 322 -6.12 6.16 -12.01
CA PHE A 322 -6.03 5.02 -11.11
C PHE A 322 -5.15 3.90 -11.70
N GLN A 323 -5.28 3.59 -12.99
CA GLN A 323 -4.40 2.62 -13.66
C GLN A 323 -2.93 3.03 -13.58
N LEU A 324 -2.61 4.31 -13.79
CA LEU A 324 -1.25 4.83 -13.63
C LEU A 324 -0.72 4.56 -12.21
N VAL A 325 -1.53 4.85 -11.19
CA VAL A 325 -1.18 4.62 -9.78
C VAL A 325 -1.01 3.12 -9.50
N LYS A 326 -1.89 2.27 -10.02
CA LYS A 326 -1.77 0.81 -9.89
C LYS A 326 -0.51 0.27 -10.56
N THR A 327 -0.19 0.75 -11.75
CA THR A 327 1.05 0.40 -12.46
C THR A 327 2.28 0.76 -11.61
N TYR A 328 2.27 1.94 -10.98
CA TYR A 328 3.32 2.34 -10.04
C TYR A 328 3.39 1.40 -8.83
N GLU A 329 2.26 1.08 -8.21
CA GLU A 329 2.19 0.16 -7.06
C GLU A 329 2.59 -1.28 -7.41
N GLN A 330 2.40 -1.70 -8.66
CA GLN A 330 2.84 -3.01 -9.16
C GLN A 330 4.34 -3.05 -9.51
N GLY A 331 4.99 -1.90 -9.62
CA GLY A 331 6.40 -1.80 -10.01
C GLY A 331 6.64 -2.09 -11.48
N ASP A 332 5.62 -1.98 -12.32
CA ASP A 332 5.76 -2.11 -13.77
C ASP A 332 6.31 -0.79 -14.36
N TRP A 333 7.61 -0.58 -14.16
CA TRP A 333 8.30 0.64 -14.56
C TRP A 333 8.27 0.87 -16.08
N PRO A 334 8.41 -0.16 -16.94
CA PRO A 334 8.26 0.00 -18.38
C PRO A 334 6.88 0.51 -18.80
N LEU A 335 5.80 -0.04 -18.25
CA LEU A 335 4.43 0.43 -18.52
C LEU A 335 4.19 1.81 -17.95
N LEU A 336 4.71 2.08 -16.76
CA LEU A 336 4.63 3.40 -16.14
C LEU A 336 5.24 4.50 -17.02
N ALA A 337 6.41 4.22 -17.61
CA ALA A 337 7.08 5.14 -18.53
C ALA A 337 6.26 5.45 -19.80
N GLN A 338 5.39 4.53 -20.21
CA GLN A 338 4.46 4.74 -21.31
C GLN A 338 3.21 5.54 -20.90
N LEU A 339 2.69 5.31 -19.69
CA LEU A 339 1.45 5.94 -19.23
C LEU A 339 1.64 7.37 -18.70
N ALA A 340 2.72 7.63 -17.98
CA ALA A 340 2.94 8.91 -17.31
C ALA A 340 2.94 10.13 -18.26
N PRO A 341 3.48 10.08 -19.48
CA PRO A 341 3.44 11.21 -20.42
C PRO A 341 2.03 11.64 -20.82
N HIS A 342 1.03 10.74 -20.82
CA HIS A 342 -0.36 11.10 -21.13
C HIS A 342 -0.94 12.12 -20.13
N TYR A 343 -0.38 12.17 -18.92
CA TYR A 343 -0.73 13.13 -17.87
C TYR A 343 0.29 14.28 -17.74
N GLN A 344 1.21 14.42 -18.69
CA GLN A 344 2.33 15.37 -18.64
C GLN A 344 3.18 15.19 -17.37
N LEU A 345 3.29 13.96 -16.89
CA LEU A 345 4.05 13.61 -15.69
C LEU A 345 5.39 12.99 -16.08
N ASP A 346 6.44 13.46 -15.42
CA ASP A 346 7.72 12.77 -15.41
C ASP A 346 7.66 11.63 -14.39
N PRO A 347 7.90 10.36 -14.78
CA PRO A 347 7.94 9.23 -13.85
C PRO A 347 8.81 9.47 -12.61
N ALA A 348 9.94 10.16 -12.76
CA ALA A 348 10.85 10.46 -11.65
C ALA A 348 10.21 11.35 -10.55
N ARG A 349 9.21 12.15 -10.92
CA ARG A 349 8.47 13.00 -9.97
C ARG A 349 7.39 12.25 -9.19
N LEU A 350 7.04 11.04 -9.59
CA LEU A 350 6.02 10.25 -8.90
C LEU A 350 6.54 9.72 -7.55
N THR A 351 7.82 9.43 -7.41
CA THR A 351 8.40 8.93 -6.16
C THR A 351 8.22 9.90 -4.98
N PRO A 352 8.53 11.20 -5.06
CA PRO A 352 8.24 12.14 -3.98
C PRO A 352 6.75 12.22 -3.62
N ILE A 353 5.86 12.20 -4.62
CA ILE A 353 4.40 12.22 -4.42
C ILE A 353 3.95 10.93 -3.73
N TYR A 354 4.47 9.79 -4.14
CA TYR A 354 4.22 8.50 -3.50
C TYR A 354 4.65 8.50 -2.02
N PHE A 355 5.85 9.03 -1.71
CA PHE A 355 6.30 9.20 -0.33
C PHE A 355 5.34 10.05 0.49
N GLN A 356 4.95 11.21 -0.03
CA GLN A 356 4.01 12.10 0.64
C GLN A 356 2.69 11.36 0.93
N ALA A 357 2.17 10.60 -0.03
CA ALA A 357 0.96 9.81 0.14
C ALA A 357 1.12 8.71 1.20
N GLN A 358 2.25 8.00 1.19
CA GLN A 358 2.54 6.95 2.17
C GLN A 358 2.66 7.49 3.60
N MET A 359 3.35 8.61 3.80
CA MET A 359 3.48 9.25 5.11
C MET A 359 2.15 9.78 5.61
N TRP A 360 1.33 10.37 4.73
CA TRP A 360 0.00 10.85 5.07
C TRP A 360 -0.93 9.71 5.50
N GLY A 361 -0.97 8.59 4.76
CA GLY A 361 -1.82 7.44 5.07
C GLY A 361 -1.51 6.79 6.43
N GLN A 362 -0.30 6.99 6.98
CA GLN A 362 0.09 6.46 8.29
C GLN A 362 -0.48 7.26 9.45
N ALA A 363 -0.64 8.56 9.26
CA ALA A 363 -1.06 9.46 10.34
C ALA A 363 -2.49 9.16 10.85
N PHE A 364 -3.32 8.46 10.06
CA PHE A 364 -4.74 8.30 10.35
C PHE A 364 -5.15 7.03 11.10
N LEU A 365 -4.28 6.03 11.20
CA LEU A 365 -4.58 4.78 11.90
C LEU A 365 -3.63 4.51 13.07
N ALA A 366 -2.81 5.49 13.44
CA ALA A 366 -1.91 5.41 14.59
C ALA A 366 -2.65 5.85 15.88
N THR A 367 -3.64 5.06 16.32
CA THR A 367 -4.28 5.22 17.64
C THR A 367 -4.40 3.90 18.34
#